data_1db224a175308936384c09debdd305a5
#
_entry.id   1db224a175308936384c09debdd305a5
#
_cell.length_a   1.000
_cell.length_b   1.000
_cell.length_c   1.000
_cell.angle_alpha   90.00
_cell.angle_beta   90.00
_cell.angle_gamma   90.00
#
_symmetry.space_group_name_H-M   'P 1'
#
loop_
_entity.id
_entity.type
_entity.pdbx_description
1 polymer ?
#
loop_
_entity_poly.entity_id
_entity_poly.type
_entity_poly.pdbx_seq_one_letter_code
_entity_poly.pdbx_strand_id
1 'polypeptide(L)'
;MDNQLPELKVNMLGRFSITYGEQPITFKRNSATKAVKLLQILLHSSLVEDRGSTGIPRAQLLDDLFGREELANVGNNLRVTVFRLRKMLIEAGLPEYEYIVKEKGVFYWRSPMKVDLDVARFMELVREGEEEVDETRKMNLWEKACRLYKGELLPMQSGEDWVIMNSVRYKDKYSKILRRLCAYRKEQHEYDTILELTDNAIEIYPFDEWQSLKIDALMGMNRYKEAYQLYDATSKMFFEELGITPSERMMNQFQEMSERMGRKYHAAGEIKEDLKESEYEDGAFYCSLPSFRDNYRLVRRLIERNGQSAFLMVCSLTDGNGHPMENREKLDVMSMELHRAVKNSLRRGDSFSKYSPSQFLILLVGTNQENCDIIFRRIAGRFTQKHGSWNKYLEYYVSSIADVENPNARLSFQKNEFRWK
;
A
#
# COMPACT_ATOMS: atom_id res chain seq x y z
N MET A 1 38.02 7.89 -34.92
CA MET A 1 37.16 8.26 -33.79
C MET A 1 35.83 7.54 -34.01
N ASP A 2 35.61 6.46 -33.30
CA ASP A 2 34.32 5.76 -33.37
C ASP A 2 33.23 6.72 -32.90
N ASN A 3 32.40 7.12 -33.84
CA ASN A 3 31.26 7.99 -33.58
C ASN A 3 30.13 7.15 -32.96
N GLN A 4 30.37 6.60 -31.75
CA GLN A 4 29.33 5.87 -31.02
C GLN A 4 28.21 6.84 -30.68
N LEU A 5 27.01 6.52 -31.14
CA LEU A 5 25.81 7.27 -30.77
C LEU A 5 25.60 7.24 -29.22
N PRO A 6 25.13 8.34 -28.63
CA PRO A 6 24.81 8.36 -27.21
C PRO A 6 23.87 7.22 -26.81
N GLU A 7 23.99 6.74 -25.60
CA GLU A 7 23.14 5.68 -25.05
C GLU A 7 21.70 6.17 -24.81
N LEU A 8 20.71 5.32 -25.09
CA LEU A 8 19.31 5.57 -24.77
C LEU A 8 18.98 4.89 -23.44
N LYS A 9 18.85 5.68 -22.36
CA LYS A 9 18.45 5.17 -21.05
C LYS A 9 16.95 5.27 -20.88
N VAL A 10 16.33 4.18 -20.45
CA VAL A 10 14.89 4.07 -20.26
C VAL A 10 14.61 3.51 -18.87
N ASN A 11 13.84 4.23 -18.08
CA ASN A 11 13.35 3.76 -16.79
C ASN A 11 11.87 3.42 -16.89
N MET A 12 11.50 2.23 -16.44
CA MET A 12 10.12 1.73 -16.34
C MET A 12 9.76 1.27 -14.92
N LEU A 13 10.77 1.01 -14.07
CA LEU A 13 10.58 0.69 -12.67
C LEU A 13 10.39 1.98 -11.85
N GLY A 14 9.16 2.24 -11.44
CA GLY A 14 8.74 3.51 -10.86
C GLY A 14 8.31 4.51 -11.94
N ARG A 15 8.91 5.69 -11.96
CA ARG A 15 8.53 6.74 -12.91
C ARG A 15 9.11 6.48 -14.30
N PHE A 16 8.24 6.43 -15.31
CA PHE A 16 8.68 6.33 -16.70
C PHE A 16 9.48 7.58 -17.12
N SER A 17 10.69 7.36 -17.62
CA SER A 17 11.55 8.40 -18.16
C SER A 17 12.47 7.85 -19.24
N ILE A 18 12.84 8.71 -20.19
CA ILE A 18 13.79 8.40 -21.27
C ILE A 18 14.81 9.53 -21.35
N THR A 19 16.08 9.16 -21.50
CA THR A 19 17.16 10.10 -21.77
C THR A 19 18.02 9.61 -22.93
N TYR A 20 18.42 10.50 -23.82
CA TYR A 20 19.37 10.23 -24.91
C TYR A 20 20.67 10.96 -24.63
N GLY A 21 21.70 10.20 -24.28
CA GLY A 21 22.89 10.76 -23.65
C GLY A 21 22.52 11.45 -22.31
N GLU A 22 22.80 12.76 -22.22
CA GLU A 22 22.46 13.56 -21.04
C GLU A 22 21.14 14.34 -21.19
N GLN A 23 20.47 14.26 -22.34
CA GLN A 23 19.28 15.05 -22.61
C GLN A 23 18.02 14.26 -22.33
N PRO A 24 17.10 14.76 -21.46
CA PRO A 24 15.83 14.13 -21.22
C PRO A 24 14.92 14.24 -22.45
N ILE A 25 14.35 13.12 -22.86
CA ILE A 25 13.35 13.07 -23.92
C ILE A 25 11.97 13.33 -23.30
N THR A 26 11.32 14.41 -23.74
CA THR A 26 9.95 14.74 -23.33
C THR A 26 9.03 14.71 -24.54
N PHE A 27 7.94 13.99 -24.44
CA PHE A 27 6.91 13.99 -25.46
C PHE A 27 5.93 15.16 -25.21
N LYS A 28 5.76 16.04 -26.21
CA LYS A 28 4.93 17.27 -26.15
C LYS A 28 3.44 17.02 -25.83
N ARG A 29 2.99 15.77 -25.80
CA ARG A 29 1.63 15.36 -25.44
C ARG A 29 1.72 14.27 -24.37
N ASN A 30 0.73 14.23 -23.48
CA ASN A 30 0.63 13.34 -22.33
C ASN A 30 1.29 11.96 -22.55
N SER A 31 2.06 11.52 -21.57
CA SER A 31 2.68 10.18 -21.50
C SER A 31 1.68 9.01 -21.60
N ALA A 32 0.38 9.29 -21.50
CA ALA A 32 -0.73 8.35 -21.65
C ALA A 32 -1.19 8.13 -23.11
N THR A 33 -0.48 8.65 -24.11
CA THR A 33 -0.88 8.44 -25.52
C THR A 33 -0.60 7.00 -25.96
N LYS A 34 -1.44 6.44 -26.83
CA LYS A 34 -1.23 5.10 -27.43
C LYS A 34 0.15 4.93 -28.09
N ALA A 35 0.74 6.02 -28.59
CA ALA A 35 2.08 5.98 -29.17
C ALA A 35 3.17 5.74 -28.11
N VAL A 36 3.07 6.36 -26.93
CA VAL A 36 3.98 6.11 -25.81
C VAL A 36 3.77 4.71 -25.24
N LYS A 37 2.51 4.27 -25.10
CA LYS A 37 2.19 2.90 -24.68
C LYS A 37 2.79 1.87 -25.66
N LEU A 38 2.68 2.09 -26.99
CA LEU A 38 3.34 1.26 -27.99
C LEU A 38 4.85 1.20 -27.80
N LEU A 39 5.50 2.35 -27.54
CA LEU A 39 6.93 2.41 -27.25
C LEU A 39 7.33 1.56 -26.06
N GLN A 40 6.58 1.68 -24.96
CA GLN A 40 6.84 0.92 -23.74
C GLN A 40 6.68 -0.58 -23.96
N ILE A 41 5.61 -1.01 -24.62
CA ILE A 41 5.39 -2.43 -24.96
C ILE A 41 6.53 -2.97 -25.84
N LEU A 42 6.94 -2.21 -26.88
CA LEU A 42 8.02 -2.65 -27.79
C LEU A 42 9.37 -2.73 -27.10
N LEU A 43 9.74 -1.73 -26.30
CA LEU A 43 10.98 -1.74 -25.53
C LEU A 43 11.01 -2.93 -24.55
N HIS A 44 9.93 -3.11 -23.80
CA HIS A 44 9.80 -4.20 -22.85
C HIS A 44 9.89 -5.58 -23.53
N SER A 45 9.06 -5.81 -24.57
CA SER A 45 9.00 -7.12 -25.24
C SER A 45 10.24 -7.48 -26.04
N SER A 46 11.04 -6.48 -26.44
CA SER A 46 12.24 -6.70 -27.25
C SER A 46 13.53 -6.81 -26.45
N LEU A 47 13.56 -6.18 -25.25
CA LEU A 47 14.79 -6.07 -24.45
C LEU A 47 14.76 -6.90 -23.18
N VAL A 48 13.58 -7.21 -22.65
CA VAL A 48 13.46 -8.13 -21.52
C VAL A 48 13.41 -9.55 -22.06
N GLU A 49 14.51 -10.28 -21.89
CA GLU A 49 14.54 -11.71 -22.26
C GLU A 49 13.60 -12.51 -21.38
N ASP A 50 12.58 -13.07 -22.01
CA ASP A 50 11.68 -14.02 -21.37
C ASP A 50 11.55 -15.28 -22.22
N ARG A 51 11.95 -16.42 -21.68
CA ARG A 51 11.82 -17.75 -22.30
C ARG A 51 12.39 -17.87 -23.73
N GLY A 52 13.38 -17.05 -24.07
CA GLY A 52 14.08 -17.14 -25.35
C GLY A 52 13.35 -16.53 -26.56
N SER A 53 12.26 -15.81 -26.35
CA SER A 53 11.60 -15.06 -27.42
C SER A 53 11.70 -13.56 -27.19
N THR A 54 12.18 -12.84 -28.20
CA THR A 54 12.18 -11.38 -28.23
C THR A 54 11.10 -10.89 -29.18
N GLY A 55 10.50 -9.71 -28.87
CA GLY A 55 9.45 -9.11 -29.67
C GLY A 55 8.03 -9.53 -29.26
N ILE A 56 7.02 -8.93 -29.88
CA ILE A 56 5.62 -9.15 -29.55
C ILE A 56 4.80 -9.55 -30.81
N PRO A 57 4.05 -10.67 -30.77
CA PRO A 57 3.14 -11.05 -31.84
C PRO A 57 2.07 -9.98 -32.08
N ARG A 58 1.71 -9.78 -33.37
CA ARG A 58 0.70 -8.77 -33.74
C ARG A 58 -0.62 -8.89 -32.99
N ALA A 59 -1.11 -10.10 -32.75
CA ALA A 59 -2.37 -10.32 -32.05
C ALA A 59 -2.30 -9.81 -30.61
N GLN A 60 -1.24 -10.17 -29.87
CA GLN A 60 -0.99 -9.72 -28.52
C GLN A 60 -0.78 -8.20 -28.46
N LEU A 61 0.00 -7.62 -29.41
CA LEU A 61 0.19 -6.18 -29.48
C LEU A 61 -1.12 -5.41 -29.67
N LEU A 62 -2.04 -5.95 -30.45
CA LEU A 62 -3.36 -5.35 -30.66
C LEU A 62 -4.21 -5.43 -29.38
N ASP A 63 -4.16 -6.55 -28.71
CA ASP A 63 -4.86 -6.77 -27.44
C ASP A 63 -4.33 -5.82 -26.36
N ASP A 64 -3.02 -5.76 -26.15
CA ASP A 64 -2.37 -4.88 -25.18
C ASP A 64 -2.62 -3.38 -25.46
N LEU A 65 -2.74 -2.96 -26.73
CA LEU A 65 -2.98 -1.56 -27.09
C LEU A 65 -4.46 -1.15 -27.12
N PHE A 66 -5.35 -2.07 -27.50
CA PHE A 66 -6.73 -1.75 -27.90
C PHE A 66 -7.77 -2.69 -27.29
N GLY A 67 -7.41 -3.76 -26.58
CA GLY A 67 -8.31 -4.83 -26.15
C GLY A 67 -9.52 -4.38 -25.32
N ARG A 68 -9.46 -3.18 -24.73
CA ARG A 68 -10.55 -2.57 -23.94
C ARG A 68 -11.46 -1.63 -24.76
N GLU A 69 -11.22 -1.48 -26.06
CA GLU A 69 -11.95 -0.56 -26.91
C GLU A 69 -12.67 -1.29 -28.04
N GLU A 70 -13.96 -1.02 -28.20
CA GLU A 70 -14.70 -1.44 -29.39
C GLU A 70 -14.32 -0.56 -30.60
N LEU A 71 -13.32 -0.98 -31.37
CA LEU A 71 -12.82 -0.26 -32.51
C LEU A 71 -13.18 -0.97 -33.81
N ALA A 72 -13.82 -0.26 -34.73
CA ALA A 72 -14.24 -0.78 -36.03
C ALA A 72 -13.07 -1.21 -36.96
N ASN A 73 -11.85 -0.69 -36.77
CA ASN A 73 -10.68 -1.01 -37.60
C ASN A 73 -9.36 -0.96 -36.83
N VAL A 74 -9.11 -1.94 -36.00
CA VAL A 74 -7.93 -2.05 -35.11
C VAL A 74 -6.61 -2.09 -35.91
N GLY A 75 -6.62 -2.71 -37.09
CA GLY A 75 -5.42 -2.83 -37.93
C GLY A 75 -4.96 -1.48 -38.52
N ASN A 76 -5.88 -0.60 -38.88
CA ASN A 76 -5.55 0.74 -39.36
C ASN A 76 -5.08 1.63 -38.21
N ASN A 77 -5.69 1.50 -37.04
CA ASN A 77 -5.30 2.23 -35.84
C ASN A 77 -3.85 1.91 -35.41
N LEU A 78 -3.43 0.65 -35.52
CA LEU A 78 -2.04 0.28 -35.26
C LEU A 78 -1.08 0.97 -36.25
N ARG A 79 -1.40 0.98 -37.56
CA ARG A 79 -0.55 1.68 -38.56
C ARG A 79 -0.40 3.16 -38.24
N VAL A 80 -1.49 3.83 -37.88
CA VAL A 80 -1.48 5.24 -37.48
C VAL A 80 -0.67 5.46 -36.19
N THR A 81 -0.79 4.56 -35.23
CA THR A 81 -0.04 4.64 -33.97
C THR A 81 1.46 4.45 -34.20
N VAL A 82 1.87 3.49 -35.02
CA VAL A 82 3.27 3.27 -35.44
C VAL A 82 3.82 4.51 -36.16
N PHE A 83 3.07 5.07 -37.10
CA PHE A 83 3.49 6.28 -37.80
C PHE A 83 3.69 7.47 -36.83
N ARG A 84 2.75 7.67 -35.92
CA ARG A 84 2.83 8.72 -34.89
C ARG A 84 4.02 8.52 -33.98
N LEU A 85 4.30 7.28 -33.54
CA LEU A 85 5.45 6.99 -32.69
C LEU A 85 6.76 7.31 -33.42
N ARG A 86 6.93 6.86 -34.67
CA ARG A 86 8.13 7.18 -35.48
C ARG A 86 8.38 8.70 -35.55
N LYS A 87 7.33 9.45 -35.86
CA LYS A 87 7.39 10.91 -35.89
C LYS A 87 7.77 11.52 -34.53
N MET A 88 7.17 11.05 -33.47
CA MET A 88 7.46 11.52 -32.10
C MET A 88 8.92 11.28 -31.69
N LEU A 89 9.51 10.15 -32.06
CA LEU A 89 10.90 9.82 -31.73
C LEU A 89 11.86 10.79 -32.41
N ILE A 90 11.65 11.10 -33.70
CA ILE A 90 12.46 12.04 -34.47
C ILE A 90 12.30 13.47 -33.94
N GLU A 91 11.04 13.89 -33.67
CA GLU A 91 10.76 15.22 -33.11
C GLU A 91 11.33 15.39 -31.68
N ALA A 92 11.52 14.29 -30.95
CA ALA A 92 12.16 14.27 -29.65
C ALA A 92 13.71 14.28 -29.71
N GLY A 93 14.31 14.31 -30.90
CA GLY A 93 15.74 14.43 -31.09
C GLY A 93 16.50 13.11 -31.27
N LEU A 94 15.81 11.97 -31.41
CA LEU A 94 16.46 10.72 -31.77
C LEU A 94 16.86 10.71 -33.25
N PRO A 95 17.97 10.05 -33.63
CA PRO A 95 18.38 9.89 -35.02
C PRO A 95 17.28 9.29 -35.89
N GLU A 96 17.27 9.63 -37.17
CA GLU A 96 16.35 9.00 -38.11
C GLU A 96 16.76 7.53 -38.33
N TYR A 97 15.86 6.62 -37.90
CA TYR A 97 16.10 5.18 -37.97
C TYR A 97 14.78 4.40 -37.96
N GLU A 98 14.81 3.16 -38.44
CA GLU A 98 13.65 2.29 -38.42
C GLU A 98 13.53 1.56 -37.06
N TYR A 99 13.09 2.28 -36.01
CA TYR A 99 12.99 1.77 -34.66
C TYR A 99 11.96 0.63 -34.48
N ILE A 100 10.95 0.57 -35.32
CA ILE A 100 9.86 -0.41 -35.23
C ILE A 100 9.92 -1.30 -36.46
N VAL A 101 10.31 -2.54 -36.25
CA VAL A 101 10.48 -3.55 -37.31
C VAL A 101 9.41 -4.62 -37.14
N LYS A 102 8.88 -5.10 -38.25
CA LYS A 102 7.93 -6.22 -38.30
C LYS A 102 8.52 -7.35 -39.13
N GLU A 103 8.75 -8.50 -38.50
CA GLU A 103 9.25 -9.71 -39.15
C GLU A 103 8.33 -10.89 -38.82
N LYS A 104 7.86 -11.61 -39.84
CA LYS A 104 6.98 -12.80 -39.68
C LYS A 104 5.77 -12.61 -38.71
N GLY A 105 5.21 -11.39 -38.69
CA GLY A 105 4.06 -11.08 -37.84
C GLY A 105 4.37 -10.67 -36.40
N VAL A 106 5.64 -10.62 -36.02
CA VAL A 106 6.14 -10.15 -34.74
C VAL A 106 6.70 -8.74 -34.87
N PHE A 107 6.45 -7.89 -33.88
CA PHE A 107 6.96 -6.53 -33.82
C PHE A 107 8.12 -6.47 -32.84
N TYR A 108 9.16 -5.71 -33.22
CA TYR A 108 10.39 -5.54 -32.44
C TYR A 108 10.76 -4.07 -32.34
N TRP A 109 11.39 -3.72 -31.22
CA TRP A 109 12.21 -2.52 -31.13
C TRP A 109 13.59 -2.81 -31.67
N ARG A 110 14.07 -1.96 -32.56
CA ARG A 110 15.45 -1.98 -33.08
C ARG A 110 16.07 -0.59 -32.93
N SER A 111 17.31 -0.52 -32.52
CA SER A 111 17.98 0.76 -32.24
C SER A 111 19.40 0.75 -32.80
N PRO A 112 19.87 1.88 -33.41
CA PRO A 112 21.27 2.01 -33.84
C PRO A 112 22.19 2.31 -32.66
N MET A 113 21.66 2.70 -31.51
CA MET A 113 22.38 2.96 -30.26
C MET A 113 22.10 1.88 -29.21
N LYS A 114 23.00 1.79 -28.24
CA LYS A 114 22.78 0.94 -27.09
C LYS A 114 21.58 1.46 -26.29
N VAL A 115 20.70 0.55 -25.84
CA VAL A 115 19.56 0.85 -24.98
C VAL A 115 19.82 0.26 -23.61
N ASP A 116 19.82 1.09 -22.59
CA ASP A 116 19.87 0.69 -21.18
C ASP A 116 18.44 0.80 -20.60
N LEU A 117 17.77 -0.33 -20.49
CA LEU A 117 16.42 -0.44 -19.94
C LEU A 117 16.50 -1.03 -18.52
N ASP A 118 16.07 -0.26 -17.52
CA ASP A 118 16.20 -0.63 -16.11
C ASP A 118 15.59 -1.99 -15.77
N VAL A 119 14.38 -2.29 -16.27
CA VAL A 119 13.72 -3.57 -16.03
C VAL A 119 14.45 -4.73 -16.71
N ALA A 120 15.04 -4.52 -17.89
CA ALA A 120 15.85 -5.56 -18.55
C ALA A 120 17.13 -5.83 -17.75
N ARG A 121 17.80 -4.75 -17.31
CA ARG A 121 19.00 -4.84 -16.49
C ARG A 121 18.72 -5.48 -15.12
N PHE A 122 17.59 -5.15 -14.51
CA PHE A 122 17.13 -5.82 -13.28
C PHE A 122 16.99 -7.34 -13.48
N MET A 123 16.28 -7.76 -14.52
CA MET A 123 16.07 -9.18 -14.81
C MET A 123 17.36 -9.92 -15.17
N GLU A 124 18.27 -9.27 -15.90
CA GLU A 124 19.60 -9.81 -16.21
C GLU A 124 20.40 -10.06 -14.93
N LEU A 125 20.50 -9.06 -14.04
CA LEU A 125 21.22 -9.20 -12.76
C LEU A 125 20.61 -10.28 -11.85
N VAL A 126 19.28 -10.42 -11.84
CA VAL A 126 18.60 -11.50 -11.12
C VAL A 126 19.01 -12.85 -11.67
N ARG A 127 18.99 -13.02 -13.02
CA ARG A 127 19.38 -14.27 -13.69
C ARG A 127 20.86 -14.57 -13.48
N GLU A 128 21.74 -13.61 -13.72
CA GLU A 128 23.18 -13.77 -13.48
C GLU A 128 23.46 -14.25 -12.05
N GLY A 129 22.76 -13.67 -11.06
CA GLY A 129 22.87 -14.12 -9.67
C GLY A 129 22.25 -15.48 -9.41
N GLU A 130 21.17 -15.87 -10.11
CA GLU A 130 20.60 -17.24 -10.01
C GLU A 130 21.58 -18.30 -10.56
N GLU A 131 22.38 -17.96 -11.57
CA GLU A 131 23.38 -18.83 -12.22
C GLU A 131 24.74 -18.82 -11.50
N GLU A 132 25.04 -17.78 -10.71
CA GLU A 132 26.33 -17.63 -10.03
C GLU A 132 26.49 -18.66 -8.88
N VAL A 133 27.64 -19.29 -8.83
CA VAL A 133 28.00 -20.31 -7.83
C VAL A 133 28.62 -19.67 -6.58
N ASP A 134 29.43 -18.63 -6.75
CA ASP A 134 30.03 -17.91 -5.64
C ASP A 134 28.96 -17.06 -4.90
N GLU A 135 28.71 -17.39 -3.64
CA GLU A 135 27.63 -16.77 -2.85
C GLU A 135 27.88 -15.26 -2.68
N THR A 136 29.13 -14.81 -2.50
CA THR A 136 29.45 -13.39 -2.36
C THR A 136 29.17 -12.63 -3.65
N ARG A 137 29.57 -13.17 -4.79
CA ARG A 137 29.32 -12.57 -6.12
C ARG A 137 27.82 -12.55 -6.42
N LYS A 138 27.11 -13.62 -6.12
CA LYS A 138 25.67 -13.72 -6.22
C LYS A 138 24.97 -12.61 -5.45
N MET A 139 25.33 -12.43 -4.16
CA MET A 139 24.73 -11.39 -3.33
C MET A 139 25.03 -9.98 -3.85
N ASN A 140 26.22 -9.74 -4.37
CA ASN A 140 26.57 -8.46 -5.00
C ASN A 140 25.77 -8.18 -6.29
N LEU A 141 25.48 -9.19 -7.10
CA LEU A 141 24.61 -9.05 -8.27
C LEU A 141 23.18 -8.72 -7.85
N TRP A 142 22.65 -9.44 -6.86
CA TRP A 142 21.32 -9.21 -6.34
C TRP A 142 21.18 -7.85 -5.63
N GLU A 143 22.22 -7.39 -4.95
CA GLU A 143 22.23 -6.04 -4.37
C GLU A 143 22.12 -4.96 -5.46
N LYS A 144 22.90 -5.10 -6.55
CA LYS A 144 22.76 -4.21 -7.70
C LYS A 144 21.36 -4.24 -8.30
N ALA A 145 20.75 -5.44 -8.41
CA ALA A 145 19.36 -5.58 -8.85
C ALA A 145 18.38 -4.87 -7.91
N CYS A 146 18.50 -5.06 -6.59
CA CYS A 146 17.65 -4.38 -5.61
C CYS A 146 17.77 -2.85 -5.68
N ARG A 147 18.99 -2.33 -5.88
CA ARG A 147 19.23 -0.87 -6.04
C ARG A 147 18.64 -0.28 -7.30
N LEU A 148 18.48 -1.08 -8.38
CA LEU A 148 17.79 -0.66 -9.62
C LEU A 148 16.27 -0.62 -9.46
N TYR A 149 15.71 -1.43 -8.58
CA TYR A 149 14.26 -1.51 -8.39
C TYR A 149 13.75 -0.31 -7.60
N LYS A 150 13.28 0.73 -8.31
CA LYS A 150 12.82 2.00 -7.72
C LYS A 150 11.32 2.12 -7.57
N GLY A 151 10.57 1.10 -7.95
CA GLY A 151 9.11 1.08 -7.87
C GLY A 151 8.52 0.01 -8.78
N GLU A 152 7.20 -0.08 -8.79
CA GLU A 152 6.47 -0.99 -9.67
C GLU A 152 6.66 -0.63 -11.14
N LEU A 153 6.46 -1.62 -12.02
CA LEU A 153 6.49 -1.39 -13.46
C LEU A 153 5.39 -0.40 -13.86
N LEU A 154 5.78 0.74 -14.44
CA LEU A 154 4.87 1.73 -15.03
C LEU A 154 3.62 2.01 -14.17
N PRO A 155 3.73 2.51 -12.94
CA PRO A 155 2.61 2.63 -12.00
C PRO A 155 1.47 3.49 -12.52
N MET A 156 1.72 4.44 -13.44
CA MET A 156 0.68 5.22 -14.12
C MET A 156 -0.18 4.39 -15.09
N GLN A 157 0.21 3.15 -15.36
CA GLN A 157 -0.47 2.19 -16.24
C GLN A 157 -0.82 0.88 -15.49
N SER A 158 -0.92 0.94 -14.18
CA SER A 158 -1.23 -0.22 -13.32
C SER A 158 -2.57 -0.92 -13.65
N GLY A 159 -3.43 -0.28 -14.42
CA GLY A 159 -4.66 -0.88 -14.93
C GLY A 159 -4.51 -1.73 -16.20
N GLU A 160 -3.33 -1.80 -16.85
CA GLU A 160 -3.12 -2.54 -18.07
C GLU A 160 -2.68 -3.98 -17.78
N ASP A 161 -3.31 -4.97 -18.43
CA ASP A 161 -3.13 -6.39 -18.11
C ASP A 161 -1.67 -6.86 -18.25
N TRP A 162 -0.97 -6.41 -19.32
CA TRP A 162 0.44 -6.73 -19.50
C TRP A 162 1.35 -6.11 -18.42
N VAL A 163 0.98 -4.92 -17.90
CA VAL A 163 1.69 -4.26 -16.79
C VAL A 163 1.44 -5.02 -15.48
N ILE A 164 0.18 -5.37 -15.19
CA ILE A 164 -0.20 -6.13 -14.00
C ILE A 164 0.58 -7.44 -13.92
N MET A 165 0.55 -8.25 -14.99
CA MET A 165 1.23 -9.56 -15.01
C MET A 165 2.74 -9.44 -14.77
N ASN A 166 3.38 -8.45 -15.43
CA ASN A 166 4.82 -8.24 -15.27
C ASN A 166 5.17 -7.61 -13.93
N SER A 167 4.36 -6.68 -13.39
CA SER A 167 4.56 -6.10 -12.06
C SER A 167 4.56 -7.16 -10.96
N VAL A 168 3.60 -8.09 -10.99
CA VAL A 168 3.55 -9.21 -10.04
C VAL A 168 4.82 -10.07 -10.13
N ARG A 169 5.27 -10.39 -11.36
CA ARG A 169 6.48 -11.18 -11.58
C ARG A 169 7.74 -10.46 -11.05
N TYR A 170 7.88 -9.17 -11.30
CA TYR A 170 9.05 -8.39 -10.86
C TYR A 170 9.03 -8.18 -9.35
N LYS A 171 7.87 -7.92 -8.76
CA LYS A 171 7.69 -7.86 -7.32
C LYS A 171 8.09 -9.17 -6.63
N ASP A 172 7.68 -10.33 -7.18
CA ASP A 172 8.04 -11.64 -6.65
C ASP A 172 9.57 -11.85 -6.67
N LYS A 173 10.21 -11.58 -7.83
CA LYS A 173 11.67 -11.65 -7.97
C LYS A 173 12.38 -10.72 -7.00
N TYR A 174 11.99 -9.43 -6.95
CA TYR A 174 12.54 -8.45 -6.03
C TYR A 174 12.42 -8.89 -4.57
N SER A 175 11.23 -9.32 -4.16
CA SER A 175 10.96 -9.76 -2.80
C SER A 175 11.80 -10.96 -2.39
N LYS A 176 11.95 -11.92 -3.30
CA LYS A 176 12.74 -13.14 -3.07
C LYS A 176 14.23 -12.83 -2.89
N ILE A 177 14.82 -12.05 -3.80
CA ILE A 177 16.25 -11.72 -3.72
C ILE A 177 16.54 -10.80 -2.52
N LEU A 178 15.67 -9.84 -2.22
CA LEU A 178 15.85 -8.93 -1.09
C LEU A 178 15.83 -9.68 0.26
N ARG A 179 14.88 -10.62 0.46
CA ARG A 179 14.85 -11.44 1.68
C ARG A 179 16.12 -12.25 1.85
N ARG A 180 16.60 -12.86 0.78
CA ARG A 180 17.84 -13.67 0.80
C ARG A 180 19.07 -12.80 1.05
N LEU A 181 19.14 -11.65 0.41
CA LEU A 181 20.22 -10.69 0.58
C LEU A 181 20.27 -10.15 2.02
N CYS A 182 19.12 -9.76 2.60
CA CYS A 182 19.05 -9.32 4.00
C CYS A 182 19.49 -10.41 4.97
N ALA A 183 19.10 -11.68 4.72
CA ALA A 183 19.55 -12.81 5.56
C ALA A 183 21.07 -12.99 5.49
N TYR A 184 21.66 -12.96 4.30
CA TYR A 184 23.10 -13.07 4.10
C TYR A 184 23.86 -11.91 4.77
N ARG A 185 23.42 -10.65 4.55
CA ARG A 185 24.03 -9.47 5.15
C ARG A 185 23.92 -9.46 6.67
N LYS A 186 22.85 -10.02 7.24
CA LYS A 186 22.69 -10.22 8.68
C LYS A 186 23.74 -11.17 9.26
N GLU A 187 24.05 -12.28 8.57
CA GLU A 187 25.10 -13.23 8.94
C GLU A 187 26.51 -12.57 8.92
N GLN A 188 26.71 -11.61 8.01
CA GLN A 188 27.96 -10.84 7.92
C GLN A 188 28.01 -9.62 8.86
N HIS A 189 26.95 -9.37 9.65
CA HIS A 189 26.78 -8.17 10.49
C HIS A 189 26.79 -6.83 9.72
N GLU A 190 26.45 -6.85 8.45
CA GLU A 190 26.36 -5.67 7.57
C GLU A 190 24.97 -5.01 7.64
N TYR A 191 24.60 -4.55 8.84
CA TYR A 191 23.26 -4.04 9.13
C TYR A 191 22.92 -2.74 8.40
N ASP A 192 23.90 -1.85 8.16
CA ASP A 192 23.67 -0.59 7.46
C ASP A 192 23.15 -0.83 6.03
N THR A 193 23.69 -1.85 5.34
CA THR A 193 23.19 -2.26 4.03
C THR A 193 21.72 -2.76 4.09
N ILE A 194 21.37 -3.50 5.15
CA ILE A 194 19.98 -3.95 5.34
C ILE A 194 19.07 -2.74 5.56
N LEU A 195 19.47 -1.76 6.36
CA LEU A 195 18.70 -0.53 6.59
C LEU A 195 18.41 0.19 5.27
N GLU A 196 19.44 0.43 4.44
CA GLU A 196 19.29 1.10 3.14
C GLU A 196 18.34 0.35 2.20
N LEU A 197 18.52 -0.96 2.07
CA LEU A 197 17.71 -1.80 1.18
C LEU A 197 16.26 -1.89 1.65
N THR A 198 16.03 -2.00 2.96
CA THR A 198 14.68 -2.08 3.50
C THR A 198 13.96 -0.73 3.47
N ASP A 199 14.67 0.40 3.57
CA ASP A 199 14.07 1.73 3.42
C ASP A 199 13.45 1.90 2.03
N ASN A 200 14.19 1.55 0.97
CA ASN A 200 13.66 1.56 -0.39
C ASN A 200 12.47 0.60 -0.54
N ALA A 201 12.52 -0.59 0.07
CA ALA A 201 11.43 -1.56 -0.02
C ALA A 201 10.17 -1.11 0.71
N ILE A 202 10.30 -0.45 1.86
CA ILE A 202 9.20 0.12 2.65
C ILE A 202 8.53 1.27 1.88
N GLU A 203 9.32 2.11 1.21
CA GLU A 203 8.78 3.20 0.38
C GLU A 203 7.93 2.66 -0.78
N ILE A 204 8.35 1.58 -1.43
CA ILE A 204 7.64 0.97 -2.57
C ILE A 204 6.43 0.15 -2.10
N TYR A 205 6.60 -0.65 -1.04
CA TYR A 205 5.62 -1.62 -0.54
C TYR A 205 5.48 -1.52 0.99
N PRO A 206 4.82 -0.48 1.50
CA PRO A 206 4.74 -0.20 2.94
C PRO A 206 4.01 -1.30 3.74
N PHE A 207 3.18 -2.11 3.07
CA PHE A 207 2.37 -3.16 3.70
C PHE A 207 2.91 -4.59 3.52
N ASP A 208 4.11 -4.75 2.94
CA ASP A 208 4.73 -6.07 2.71
C ASP A 208 5.63 -6.54 3.86
N GLU A 209 5.54 -5.91 5.04
CA GLU A 209 6.31 -6.24 6.27
C GLU A 209 7.84 -6.14 6.14
N TRP A 210 8.36 -5.31 5.26
CA TRP A 210 9.79 -5.03 5.15
C TRP A 210 10.35 -4.40 6.43
N GLN A 211 9.49 -3.72 7.19
CA GLN A 211 9.80 -3.15 8.50
C GLN A 211 10.32 -4.21 9.47
N SER A 212 9.83 -5.45 9.41
CA SER A 212 10.32 -6.54 10.25
C SER A 212 11.81 -6.85 9.99
N LEU A 213 12.29 -6.78 8.73
CA LEU A 213 13.71 -6.94 8.42
C LEU A 213 14.54 -5.75 8.93
N LYS A 214 14.00 -4.54 8.83
CA LYS A 214 14.64 -3.33 9.36
C LYS A 214 14.74 -3.35 10.89
N ILE A 215 13.67 -3.81 11.57
CA ILE A 215 13.66 -4.02 13.02
C ILE A 215 14.76 -5.02 13.43
N ASP A 216 14.88 -6.15 12.73
CA ASP A 216 15.93 -7.14 12.96
C ASP A 216 17.35 -6.53 12.87
N ALA A 217 17.59 -5.68 11.85
CA ALA A 217 18.87 -5.01 11.68
C ALA A 217 19.15 -4.02 12.81
N LEU A 218 18.18 -3.19 13.19
CA LEU A 218 18.30 -2.26 14.31
C LEU A 218 18.58 -2.97 15.64
N MET A 219 17.91 -4.10 15.88
CA MET A 219 18.16 -4.94 17.06
C MET A 219 19.57 -5.52 17.04
N GLY A 220 20.07 -5.98 15.88
CA GLY A 220 21.43 -6.46 15.70
C GLY A 220 22.49 -5.38 15.99
N MET A 221 22.18 -4.11 15.75
CA MET A 221 22.99 -2.95 16.08
C MET A 221 22.82 -2.46 17.53
N ASN A 222 22.01 -3.14 18.35
CA ASN A 222 21.61 -2.71 19.70
C ASN A 222 20.84 -1.36 19.72
N ARG A 223 20.26 -0.92 18.60
CA ARG A 223 19.45 0.30 18.47
C ARG A 223 17.98 0.02 18.85
N TYR A 224 17.75 -0.54 20.04
CA TYR A 224 16.44 -1.02 20.48
C TYR A 224 15.36 0.07 20.53
N LYS A 225 15.74 1.31 20.90
CA LYS A 225 14.79 2.44 20.92
C LYS A 225 14.21 2.73 19.54
N GLU A 226 15.06 2.75 18.52
CA GLU A 226 14.63 2.99 17.14
C GLU A 226 13.83 1.81 16.57
N ALA A 227 14.24 0.59 16.91
CA ALA A 227 13.50 -0.62 16.56
C ALA A 227 12.08 -0.59 17.15
N TYR A 228 11.94 -0.18 18.42
CA TYR A 228 10.64 -0.02 19.08
C TYR A 228 9.78 1.06 18.41
N GLN A 229 10.35 2.23 18.13
CA GLN A 229 9.65 3.32 17.44
C GLN A 229 9.14 2.88 16.06
N LEU A 230 9.95 2.14 15.31
CA LEU A 230 9.55 1.60 14.02
C LEU A 230 8.43 0.57 14.16
N TYR A 231 8.52 -0.32 15.16
CA TYR A 231 7.45 -1.29 15.46
C TYR A 231 6.12 -0.59 15.77
N ASP A 232 6.14 0.41 16.65
CA ASP A 232 4.96 1.16 17.07
C ASP A 232 4.30 1.89 15.89
N ALA A 233 5.10 2.63 15.12
CA ALA A 233 4.64 3.34 13.91
C ALA A 233 4.06 2.37 12.86
N THR A 234 4.72 1.21 12.64
CA THR A 234 4.25 0.19 11.69
C THR A 234 2.94 -0.45 12.15
N SER A 235 2.85 -0.78 13.44
CA SER A 235 1.64 -1.38 14.04
C SER A 235 0.45 -0.43 13.93
N LYS A 236 0.68 0.87 14.19
CA LYS A 236 -0.33 1.92 14.04
C LYS A 236 -0.78 2.06 12.58
N MET A 237 0.17 2.12 11.65
CA MET A 237 -0.12 2.22 10.20
C MET A 237 -0.93 1.02 9.69
N PHE A 238 -0.52 -0.21 10.01
CA PHE A 238 -1.22 -1.43 9.59
C PHE A 238 -2.65 -1.47 10.14
N PHE A 239 -2.82 -1.02 11.38
CA PHE A 239 -4.14 -0.95 11.97
C PHE A 239 -5.00 0.14 11.35
N GLU A 240 -4.51 1.35 11.16
CA GLU A 240 -5.26 2.48 10.61
C GLU A 240 -5.65 2.28 9.15
N GLU A 241 -4.72 1.76 8.31
CA GLU A 241 -4.93 1.62 6.87
C GLU A 241 -5.61 0.29 6.48
N LEU A 242 -5.23 -0.82 7.14
CA LEU A 242 -5.70 -2.16 6.77
C LEU A 242 -6.65 -2.79 7.80
N GLY A 243 -6.72 -2.25 9.02
CA GLY A 243 -7.50 -2.84 10.11
C GLY A 243 -6.91 -4.16 10.65
N ILE A 244 -5.64 -4.45 10.39
CA ILE A 244 -4.96 -5.68 10.80
C ILE A 244 -3.98 -5.42 11.96
N THR A 245 -3.74 -6.46 12.76
CA THR A 245 -2.70 -6.46 13.80
C THR A 245 -1.34 -6.83 13.21
N PRO A 246 -0.24 -6.46 13.89
CA PRO A 246 1.10 -6.91 13.50
C PRO A 246 1.19 -8.44 13.37
N SER A 247 2.05 -8.93 12.50
CA SER A 247 2.30 -10.35 12.34
C SER A 247 2.90 -10.96 13.61
N GLU A 248 2.80 -12.29 13.74
CA GLU A 248 3.41 -13.04 14.83
C GLU A 248 4.92 -12.76 14.94
N ARG A 249 5.60 -12.64 13.81
CA ARG A 249 7.02 -12.27 13.76
C ARG A 249 7.29 -10.90 14.40
N MET A 250 6.51 -9.90 14.05
CA MET A 250 6.65 -8.55 14.64
C MET A 250 6.31 -8.54 16.13
N MET A 251 5.32 -9.32 16.57
CA MET A 251 5.01 -9.47 17.99
C MET A 251 6.17 -10.13 18.77
N ASN A 252 6.80 -11.16 18.21
CA ASN A 252 7.98 -11.78 18.82
C ASN A 252 9.18 -10.83 18.90
N GLN A 253 9.40 -10.02 17.87
CA GLN A 253 10.43 -8.96 17.90
C GLN A 253 10.15 -7.93 18.99
N PHE A 254 8.90 -7.51 19.16
CA PHE A 254 8.49 -6.61 20.25
C PHE A 254 8.80 -7.21 21.63
N GLN A 255 8.47 -8.49 21.84
CA GLN A 255 8.76 -9.17 23.11
C GLN A 255 10.27 -9.21 23.39
N GLU A 256 11.08 -9.57 22.38
CA GLU A 256 12.55 -9.58 22.52
C GLU A 256 13.12 -8.18 22.84
N MET A 257 12.63 -7.14 22.15
CA MET A 257 13.01 -5.75 22.44
C MET A 257 12.66 -5.37 23.86
N SER A 258 11.45 -5.67 24.31
CA SER A 258 10.97 -5.36 25.66
C SER A 258 11.79 -6.04 26.74
N GLU A 259 12.17 -7.32 26.55
CA GLU A 259 13.03 -8.06 27.48
C GLU A 259 14.42 -7.45 27.57
N ARG A 260 14.98 -6.99 26.44
CA ARG A 260 16.31 -6.38 26.39
C ARG A 260 16.33 -4.94 26.92
N MET A 261 15.27 -4.17 26.66
CA MET A 261 15.09 -2.82 27.23
C MET A 261 14.78 -2.88 28.73
N GLY A 262 13.97 -3.86 29.17
CA GLY A 262 13.59 -4.03 30.58
C GLY A 262 14.74 -4.40 31.54
N ARG A 263 15.93 -4.71 31.04
CA ARG A 263 17.14 -4.90 31.88
C ARG A 263 17.75 -3.61 32.38
N LYS A 264 17.31 -2.44 31.88
CA LYS A 264 17.68 -1.14 32.47
C LYS A 264 16.63 -0.74 33.48
N TYR A 265 17.05 -0.48 34.71
CA TYR A 265 16.18 0.10 35.73
C TYR A 265 15.81 1.52 35.29
N HIS A 266 14.51 1.74 35.04
CA HIS A 266 13.97 3.06 34.72
C HIS A 266 13.42 3.70 35.99
N ALA A 267 13.73 4.98 36.22
CA ALA A 267 13.12 5.73 37.31
C ALA A 267 11.61 5.88 37.04
N ALA A 268 10.80 5.88 38.10
CA ALA A 268 9.32 5.98 37.96
C ALA A 268 8.89 7.23 37.17
N GLY A 269 9.71 8.29 37.15
CA GLY A 269 9.48 9.49 36.34
C GLY A 269 9.61 9.23 34.83
N GLU A 270 10.62 8.46 34.42
CA GLU A 270 10.82 8.08 33.00
C GLU A 270 9.70 7.19 32.49
N ILE A 271 9.28 6.23 33.31
CA ILE A 271 8.12 5.37 32.99
C ILE A 271 6.83 6.20 32.84
N LYS A 272 6.61 7.18 33.74
CA LYS A 272 5.46 8.08 33.63
C LYS A 272 5.51 8.93 32.36
N GLU A 273 6.69 9.37 31.95
CA GLU A 273 6.87 10.16 30.74
C GLU A 273 6.61 9.33 29.48
N ASP A 274 7.08 8.08 29.45
CA ASP A 274 6.82 7.13 28.36
C ASP A 274 5.32 6.73 28.24
N LEU A 275 4.59 6.76 29.35
CA LEU A 275 3.15 6.47 29.36
C LEU A 275 2.26 7.68 29.05
N LYS A 276 2.83 8.88 28.93
CA LYS A 276 2.07 10.05 28.52
C LYS A 276 1.77 10.00 27.02
N GLU A 277 0.56 10.40 26.66
CA GLU A 277 0.21 10.67 25.27
C GLU A 277 1.17 11.73 24.71
N SER A 278 1.84 11.41 23.60
CA SER A 278 2.86 12.27 22.96
C SER A 278 2.27 13.56 22.36
N GLU A 279 0.98 13.56 22.06
CA GLU A 279 0.21 14.73 21.61
C GLU A 279 -1.16 14.74 22.29
N TYR A 280 -1.61 15.93 22.73
CA TYR A 280 -2.97 16.12 23.20
C TYR A 280 -3.93 16.05 21.98
N GLU A 281 -4.31 14.84 21.55
CA GLU A 281 -5.38 14.68 20.57
C GLU A 281 -6.73 14.98 21.26
N ASP A 282 -7.46 15.95 20.73
CA ASP A 282 -8.85 16.20 21.12
C ASP A 282 -9.76 15.06 20.62
N GLY A 283 -10.71 14.64 21.48
CA GLY A 283 -11.71 13.63 21.15
C GLY A 283 -11.47 12.27 21.78
N ALA A 284 -12.17 11.26 21.27
CA ALA A 284 -12.11 9.90 21.80
C ALA A 284 -10.83 9.17 21.43
N PHE A 285 -10.43 8.23 22.29
CA PHE A 285 -9.28 7.37 22.05
C PHE A 285 -9.59 6.32 20.97
N TYR A 286 -8.99 6.49 19.79
CA TYR A 286 -9.03 5.48 18.72
C TYR A 286 -8.01 4.39 18.99
N CYS A 287 -8.42 3.15 19.07
CA CYS A 287 -7.51 2.05 19.40
C CYS A 287 -7.79 0.79 18.57
N SER A 288 -6.81 -0.10 18.55
CA SER A 288 -6.93 -1.40 17.91
C SER A 288 -8.06 -2.25 18.54
N LEU A 289 -8.64 -3.17 17.79
CA LEU A 289 -9.68 -4.06 18.29
C LEU A 289 -9.23 -4.89 19.51
N PRO A 290 -8.00 -5.43 19.59
CA PRO A 290 -7.48 -6.03 20.81
C PRO A 290 -7.45 -5.05 21.98
N SER A 291 -6.89 -3.85 21.81
CA SER A 291 -6.87 -2.80 22.85
C SER A 291 -8.27 -2.38 23.25
N PHE A 292 -9.20 -2.28 22.30
CA PHE A 292 -10.61 -2.00 22.61
C PHE A 292 -11.24 -3.11 23.47
N ARG A 293 -10.94 -4.39 23.19
CA ARG A 293 -11.41 -5.52 24.01
C ARG A 293 -10.86 -5.44 25.42
N ASP A 294 -9.61 -5.06 25.59
CA ASP A 294 -9.01 -4.92 26.92
C ASP A 294 -9.60 -3.72 27.67
N ASN A 295 -9.82 -2.58 26.99
CA ASN A 295 -10.55 -1.44 27.54
C ASN A 295 -11.97 -1.82 27.96
N TYR A 296 -12.70 -2.54 27.11
CA TYR A 296 -14.04 -3.02 27.42
C TYR A 296 -14.05 -3.90 28.68
N ARG A 297 -13.12 -4.86 28.77
CA ARG A 297 -12.98 -5.75 29.94
C ARG A 297 -12.61 -4.98 31.21
N LEU A 298 -11.71 -4.00 31.08
CA LEU A 298 -11.31 -3.14 32.21
C LEU A 298 -12.49 -2.30 32.68
N VAL A 299 -13.18 -1.62 31.77
CA VAL A 299 -14.36 -0.80 32.09
C VAL A 299 -15.47 -1.65 32.74
N ARG A 300 -15.74 -2.85 32.23
CA ARG A 300 -16.71 -3.78 32.83
C ARG A 300 -16.37 -4.08 34.31
N ARG A 301 -15.10 -4.40 34.60
CA ARG A 301 -14.66 -4.65 36.01
C ARG A 301 -14.74 -3.40 36.86
N LEU A 302 -14.47 -2.21 36.31
CA LEU A 302 -14.61 -0.95 37.04
C LEU A 302 -16.07 -0.64 37.39
N ILE A 303 -16.99 -0.90 36.47
CA ILE A 303 -18.43 -0.70 36.66
C ILE A 303 -18.97 -1.63 37.77
N GLU A 304 -18.60 -2.90 37.74
CA GLU A 304 -18.99 -3.88 38.78
C GLU A 304 -18.55 -3.40 40.19
N ARG A 305 -17.50 -2.60 40.30
CA ARG A 305 -16.94 -2.11 41.56
C ARG A 305 -17.51 -0.74 41.99
N ASN A 306 -17.73 0.19 41.07
CA ASN A 306 -18.04 1.58 41.39
C ASN A 306 -19.48 2.02 41.04
N GLY A 307 -20.25 1.14 40.39
CA GLY A 307 -21.64 1.41 40.00
C GLY A 307 -21.82 2.46 38.89
N GLN A 308 -20.75 2.89 38.23
CA GLN A 308 -20.87 3.79 37.09
C GLN A 308 -21.51 3.07 35.91
N SER A 309 -22.24 3.81 35.06
CA SER A 309 -22.82 3.24 33.85
C SER A 309 -21.85 3.42 32.66
N ALA A 310 -21.78 2.40 31.82
CA ALA A 310 -21.14 2.51 30.52
C ALA A 310 -21.92 1.71 29.49
N PHE A 311 -21.78 2.13 28.22
CA PHE A 311 -22.54 1.59 27.11
C PHE A 311 -21.60 1.22 25.95
N LEU A 312 -21.92 0.11 25.31
CA LEU A 312 -21.37 -0.24 24.01
C LEU A 312 -22.33 0.25 22.91
N MET A 313 -21.85 1.11 22.04
CA MET A 313 -22.56 1.53 20.85
C MET A 313 -21.87 0.93 19.61
N VAL A 314 -22.66 0.34 18.71
CA VAL A 314 -22.20 -0.18 17.44
C VAL A 314 -22.81 0.67 16.34
N CYS A 315 -21.99 1.34 15.54
CA CYS A 315 -22.42 2.07 14.34
C CYS A 315 -22.14 1.22 13.12
N SER A 316 -23.15 1.02 12.25
CA SER A 316 -23.07 0.16 11.08
C SER A 316 -23.47 0.92 9.81
N LEU A 317 -22.69 0.74 8.74
CA LEU A 317 -23.01 1.22 7.40
C LEU A 317 -23.71 0.11 6.61
N THR A 318 -24.92 0.41 6.11
CA THR A 318 -25.78 -0.54 5.40
C THR A 318 -26.15 0.01 4.01
N ASP A 319 -26.84 -0.77 3.20
CA ASP A 319 -27.41 -0.35 1.91
C ASP A 319 -28.63 0.60 2.04
N GLY A 320 -29.06 0.87 3.28
CA GLY A 320 -30.28 1.61 3.63
C GLY A 320 -31.51 0.72 3.85
N ASN A 321 -31.39 -0.59 3.63
CA ASN A 321 -32.41 -1.60 3.91
C ASN A 321 -31.96 -2.56 5.04
N GLY A 322 -30.81 -2.31 5.64
CA GLY A 322 -30.25 -3.12 6.72
C GLY A 322 -29.36 -4.27 6.25
N HIS A 323 -29.01 -4.33 4.95
CA HIS A 323 -28.08 -5.32 4.43
C HIS A 323 -26.67 -4.76 4.25
N PRO A 324 -25.64 -5.60 4.16
CA PRO A 324 -24.29 -5.17 3.85
C PRO A 324 -24.21 -4.39 2.54
N MET A 325 -23.41 -3.35 2.51
CA MET A 325 -23.19 -2.55 1.30
C MET A 325 -22.26 -3.30 0.31
N GLU A 326 -22.72 -3.55 -0.91
CA GLU A 326 -21.98 -4.27 -1.94
C GLU A 326 -20.93 -3.40 -2.64
N ASN A 327 -21.19 -2.10 -2.78
CA ASN A 327 -20.27 -1.16 -3.43
C ASN A 327 -19.12 -0.81 -2.50
N ARG A 328 -17.95 -1.42 -2.73
CA ARG A 328 -16.76 -1.27 -1.88
C ARG A 328 -16.20 0.15 -1.89
N GLU A 329 -16.08 0.79 -3.06
CA GLU A 329 -15.55 2.15 -3.15
C GLU A 329 -16.40 3.15 -2.35
N LYS A 330 -17.72 3.02 -2.46
CA LYS A 330 -18.65 3.84 -1.67
C LYS A 330 -18.54 3.56 -0.19
N LEU A 331 -18.41 2.27 0.20
CA LEU A 331 -18.23 1.86 1.60
C LEU A 331 -16.95 2.45 2.19
N ASP A 332 -15.82 2.43 1.46
CA ASP A 332 -14.54 2.95 1.93
C ASP A 332 -14.62 4.46 2.18
N VAL A 333 -15.20 5.22 1.25
CA VAL A 333 -15.42 6.66 1.43
C VAL A 333 -16.31 6.95 2.64
N MET A 334 -17.42 6.22 2.78
CA MET A 334 -18.35 6.38 3.90
C MET A 334 -17.73 5.96 5.22
N SER A 335 -16.92 4.90 5.24
CA SER A 335 -16.18 4.43 6.42
C SER A 335 -15.18 5.47 6.92
N MET A 336 -14.44 6.14 6.03
CA MET A 336 -13.54 7.23 6.40
C MET A 336 -14.29 8.44 7.00
N GLU A 337 -15.40 8.85 6.40
CA GLU A 337 -16.19 9.98 6.93
C GLU A 337 -16.86 9.61 8.26
N LEU A 338 -17.30 8.34 8.44
CA LEU A 338 -17.85 7.88 9.73
C LEU A 338 -16.76 7.86 10.80
N HIS A 339 -15.55 7.40 10.50
CA HIS A 339 -14.41 7.47 11.41
C HIS A 339 -14.18 8.91 11.92
N ARG A 340 -14.11 9.88 11.01
CA ARG A 340 -13.94 11.30 11.37
C ARG A 340 -15.11 11.82 12.20
N ALA A 341 -16.34 11.46 11.84
CA ALA A 341 -17.53 11.86 12.56
C ALA A 341 -17.56 11.32 13.99
N VAL A 342 -17.17 10.05 14.19
CA VAL A 342 -17.05 9.41 15.50
C VAL A 342 -15.97 10.11 16.32
N LYS A 343 -14.70 10.19 15.80
CA LYS A 343 -13.57 10.81 16.49
C LYS A 343 -13.92 12.22 17.01
N ASN A 344 -14.51 13.04 16.16
CA ASN A 344 -14.84 14.45 16.49
C ASN A 344 -16.10 14.62 17.33
N SER A 345 -16.91 13.59 17.52
CA SER A 345 -18.17 13.66 18.26
C SER A 345 -18.08 13.15 19.69
N LEU A 346 -17.04 12.46 20.05
CA LEU A 346 -16.88 11.81 21.34
C LEU A 346 -15.98 12.62 22.29
N ARG A 347 -16.02 12.27 23.58
CA ARG A 347 -15.20 12.89 24.61
C ARG A 347 -13.88 12.13 24.76
N ARG A 348 -12.90 12.78 25.38
CA ARG A 348 -11.58 12.18 25.67
C ARG A 348 -11.62 10.88 26.49
N GLY A 349 -12.62 10.69 27.32
CA GLY A 349 -12.83 9.48 28.15
C GLY A 349 -13.49 8.31 27.40
N ASP A 350 -14.01 8.54 26.19
CA ASP A 350 -14.61 7.51 25.35
C ASP A 350 -13.53 6.85 24.48
N SER A 351 -13.74 5.60 24.09
CA SER A 351 -12.87 4.92 23.14
C SER A 351 -13.66 4.30 22.00
N PHE A 352 -13.02 4.19 20.82
CA PHE A 352 -13.66 3.56 19.68
C PHE A 352 -12.66 2.76 18.84
N SER A 353 -13.19 1.81 18.08
CA SER A 353 -12.40 0.94 17.19
C SER A 353 -13.20 0.58 15.96
N LYS A 354 -12.51 0.36 14.85
CA LYS A 354 -13.09 -0.21 13.64
C LYS A 354 -13.18 -1.73 13.81
N TYR A 355 -14.40 -2.28 13.76
CA TYR A 355 -14.64 -3.71 13.89
C TYR A 355 -14.59 -4.43 12.54
N SER A 356 -15.14 -3.79 11.50
CA SER A 356 -15.13 -4.26 10.11
C SER A 356 -15.13 -3.06 9.16
N PRO A 357 -15.02 -3.24 7.86
CA PRO A 357 -15.11 -2.13 6.89
C PRO A 357 -16.39 -1.29 7.05
N SER A 358 -17.48 -1.90 7.53
CA SER A 358 -18.80 -1.26 7.70
C SER A 358 -19.18 -0.97 9.14
N GLN A 359 -18.37 -1.35 10.14
CA GLN A 359 -18.79 -1.28 11.56
C GLN A 359 -17.73 -0.65 12.46
N PHE A 360 -18.21 0.22 13.37
CA PHE A 360 -17.41 0.83 14.43
C PHE A 360 -18.01 0.49 15.79
N LEU A 361 -17.15 0.12 16.72
CA LEU A 361 -17.47 -0.09 18.14
C LEU A 361 -17.10 1.18 18.90
N ILE A 362 -17.97 1.64 19.78
CA ILE A 362 -17.78 2.83 20.61
C ILE A 362 -18.08 2.45 22.05
N LEU A 363 -17.15 2.74 22.94
CA LEU A 363 -17.27 2.53 24.37
C LEU A 363 -17.50 3.89 25.05
N LEU A 364 -18.71 4.10 25.54
CA LEU A 364 -19.14 5.32 26.21
C LEU A 364 -19.10 5.11 27.73
N VAL A 365 -18.25 5.87 28.43
CA VAL A 365 -18.03 5.70 29.87
C VAL A 365 -18.65 6.88 30.64
N GLY A 366 -19.36 6.58 31.76
CA GLY A 366 -19.95 7.61 32.60
C GLY A 366 -21.09 8.37 31.90
N THR A 367 -21.91 7.68 31.14
CA THR A 367 -23.11 8.23 30.49
C THR A 367 -24.36 7.43 30.83
N ASN A 368 -25.52 7.89 30.42
CA ASN A 368 -26.82 7.19 30.56
C ASN A 368 -27.37 6.88 29.15
N GLN A 369 -28.41 6.07 29.09
CA GLN A 369 -29.01 5.62 27.84
C GLN A 369 -29.57 6.77 27.00
N GLU A 370 -30.19 7.77 27.62
CA GLU A 370 -30.73 8.95 26.92
C GLU A 370 -29.60 9.76 26.20
N ASN A 371 -28.47 9.89 26.88
CA ASN A 371 -27.32 10.56 26.30
C ASN A 371 -26.67 9.79 25.12
N CYS A 372 -26.82 8.47 25.08
CA CYS A 372 -26.33 7.67 23.94
C CYS A 372 -27.03 8.10 22.64
N ASP A 373 -28.34 8.34 22.68
CA ASP A 373 -29.09 8.83 21.51
C ASP A 373 -28.64 10.23 21.08
N ILE A 374 -28.33 11.11 22.03
CA ILE A 374 -27.81 12.45 21.77
C ILE A 374 -26.43 12.36 21.09
N ILE A 375 -25.58 11.47 21.61
CA ILE A 375 -24.23 11.22 21.05
C ILE A 375 -24.36 10.69 19.61
N PHE A 376 -25.23 9.71 19.40
CA PHE A 376 -25.45 9.18 18.05
C PHE A 376 -25.96 10.26 17.07
N ARG A 377 -26.94 11.08 17.48
CA ARG A 377 -27.41 12.20 16.64
C ARG A 377 -26.28 13.16 16.25
N ARG A 378 -25.36 13.43 17.18
CA ARG A 378 -24.19 14.27 16.89
C ARG A 378 -23.24 13.60 15.89
N ILE A 379 -23.01 12.29 16.01
CA ILE A 379 -22.23 11.50 15.04
C ILE A 379 -22.91 11.52 13.68
N ALA A 380 -24.21 11.21 13.62
CA ALA A 380 -24.98 11.20 12.37
C ALA A 380 -25.01 12.58 11.69
N GLY A 381 -25.19 13.65 12.47
CA GLY A 381 -25.16 15.02 11.94
C GLY A 381 -23.82 15.38 11.30
N ARG A 382 -22.69 15.00 11.91
CA ARG A 382 -21.36 15.21 11.32
C ARG A 382 -21.11 14.33 10.11
N PHE A 383 -21.52 13.08 10.16
CA PHE A 383 -21.38 12.12 9.06
C PHE A 383 -22.15 12.56 7.82
N THR A 384 -23.32 13.16 7.99
CA THR A 384 -24.18 13.60 6.89
C THR A 384 -23.92 15.05 6.47
N GLN A 385 -23.03 15.78 7.13
CA GLN A 385 -22.80 17.22 6.91
C GLN A 385 -22.52 17.57 5.45
N LYS A 386 -21.75 16.74 4.74
CA LYS A 386 -21.42 16.94 3.31
C LYS A 386 -22.42 16.26 2.38
N HIS A 387 -23.12 15.23 2.84
CA HIS A 387 -23.97 14.36 2.03
C HIS A 387 -25.26 13.99 2.80
N GLY A 388 -26.26 14.88 2.81
CA GLY A 388 -27.50 14.68 3.56
C GLY A 388 -28.24 13.39 3.25
N SER A 389 -28.10 12.86 2.02
CA SER A 389 -28.70 11.57 1.61
C SER A 389 -28.09 10.34 2.28
N TRP A 390 -26.95 10.48 2.96
CA TRP A 390 -26.25 9.36 3.61
C TRP A 390 -26.89 8.93 4.94
N ASN A 391 -27.79 9.72 5.47
CA ASN A 391 -28.47 9.41 6.75
C ASN A 391 -29.12 8.03 6.75
N LYS A 392 -29.67 7.58 5.64
CA LYS A 392 -30.33 6.27 5.51
C LYS A 392 -29.37 5.06 5.54
N TYR A 393 -28.07 5.30 5.39
CA TYR A 393 -27.04 4.25 5.35
C TYR A 393 -26.39 4.00 6.72
N LEU A 394 -26.66 4.86 7.73
CA LEU A 394 -26.09 4.74 9.08
C LEU A 394 -27.15 4.22 10.05
N GLU A 395 -26.85 3.08 10.65
CA GLU A 395 -27.64 2.44 11.71
C GLU A 395 -26.80 2.31 12.98
N TYR A 396 -27.44 2.22 14.12
CA TYR A 396 -26.75 2.01 15.39
C TYR A 396 -27.48 1.05 16.32
N TYR A 397 -26.71 0.48 17.22
CA TYR A 397 -27.18 -0.33 18.33
C TYR A 397 -26.48 0.11 19.61
N VAL A 398 -27.19 0.16 20.73
CA VAL A 398 -26.66 0.49 22.06
C VAL A 398 -27.10 -0.55 23.08
N SER A 399 -26.12 -1.02 23.86
CA SER A 399 -26.39 -1.89 25.03
C SER A 399 -25.61 -1.42 26.26
N SER A 400 -26.19 -1.57 27.43
CA SER A 400 -25.47 -1.39 28.69
C SER A 400 -24.43 -2.51 28.86
N ILE A 401 -23.23 -2.15 29.32
CA ILE A 401 -22.19 -3.15 29.64
C ILE A 401 -22.55 -3.98 30.87
N ALA A 402 -23.40 -3.45 31.73
CA ALA A 402 -23.90 -4.14 32.94
C ALA A 402 -24.98 -5.17 32.62
N ASP A 403 -25.62 -5.11 31.45
CA ASP A 403 -26.68 -6.07 31.12
C ASP A 403 -26.11 -7.48 30.97
N VAL A 404 -26.75 -8.44 31.58
CA VAL A 404 -26.44 -9.86 31.41
C VAL A 404 -26.80 -10.23 29.98
N GLU A 405 -25.79 -10.60 29.19
CA GLU A 405 -25.95 -11.00 27.78
C GLU A 405 -26.99 -12.14 27.71
N ASN A 406 -28.13 -11.87 27.10
CA ASN A 406 -29.01 -12.91 26.61
C ASN A 406 -28.51 -13.36 25.25
N PRO A 407 -27.88 -14.55 25.11
CA PRO A 407 -27.28 -15.00 23.87
C PRO A 407 -28.29 -15.18 22.71
N ASN A 408 -29.59 -15.13 23.01
CA ASN A 408 -30.70 -15.26 22.07
C ASN A 408 -31.36 -13.92 21.70
N ALA A 409 -30.90 -12.79 22.25
CA ALA A 409 -31.43 -11.49 21.85
C ALA A 409 -30.96 -11.15 20.44
N ARG A 410 -31.88 -11.21 19.47
CA ARG A 410 -31.61 -10.66 18.12
C ARG A 410 -31.35 -9.17 18.27
N LEU A 411 -30.14 -8.73 17.86
CA LEU A 411 -29.77 -7.33 17.82
C LEU A 411 -30.75 -6.59 16.91
N SER A 412 -31.65 -5.81 17.49
CA SER A 412 -32.51 -4.91 16.70
C SER A 412 -31.81 -3.58 16.54
N PHE A 413 -31.27 -3.33 15.34
CA PHE A 413 -30.71 -2.03 15.00
C PHE A 413 -31.81 -0.97 14.94
N GLN A 414 -31.61 0.16 15.60
CA GLN A 414 -32.52 1.29 15.50
C GLN A 414 -32.22 2.05 14.19
N LYS A 415 -33.24 2.23 13.37
CA LYS A 415 -33.15 3.06 12.18
C LYS A 415 -33.26 4.52 12.57
N ASN A 416 -32.46 5.35 11.92
CA ASN A 416 -32.50 6.79 12.14
C ASN A 416 -33.74 7.39 11.42
N GLU A 417 -34.87 7.52 12.14
CA GLU A 417 -36.15 8.02 11.59
C GLU A 417 -36.21 9.56 11.48
N PHE A 418 -35.09 10.26 11.63
CA PHE A 418 -35.09 11.72 11.56
C PHE A 418 -35.19 12.26 10.12
N ARG A 419 -36.40 12.68 9.73
CA ARG A 419 -36.59 13.64 8.65
C ARG A 419 -36.26 15.05 9.20
N TRP A 420 -35.24 15.67 8.65
CA TRP A 420 -35.04 17.12 8.85
C TRP A 420 -36.21 17.86 8.20
N LYS A 421 -36.91 18.69 8.98
CA LYS A 421 -37.84 19.70 8.46
C LYS A 421 -37.04 20.90 7.95
#